data_6caa25ab3c09d3d1b0868a65d2bbc3ea
#
_entry.id   6caa25ab3c09d3d1b0868a65d2bbc3ea
#
_cell.length_a   1.000
_cell.length_b   1.000
_cell.length_c   1.000
_cell.angle_alpha   90.00
_cell.angle_beta   90.00
_cell.angle_gamma   90.00
#
_symmetry.space_group_name_H-M   'P 1'
#
loop_
_entity.id
_entity.type
_entity.pdbx_description
1 polymer ?
#
loop_
_entity_poly.entity_id
_entity_poly.type
_entity_poly.pdbx_seq_one_letter_code
_entity_poly.pdbx_strand_id
1 'polypeptide(L)'
;RRGRAPATGKPAFFNAQELERFVVQRGFDAVVAQRLWRVVIRALRDGGGEADDEVWERASKYCIDGRQKLPKVAVELASQNFRLFSSKLAHVAESKDTQTTKLVIELRDGHRVESVAMRHKSRTTVCVSSQIGCAMGCQFCATGTMNLIGDLDTSEILEQVALITRHECARSR
;
A
#
# COMPACT_ATOMS: atom_id res chain seq x y z
N ARG A 1 1.12 19.65 -2.94
CA ARG A 1 2.23 19.12 -2.10
C ARG A 1 2.83 20.27 -1.29
N ARG A 2 2.08 20.89 -0.40
CA ARG A 2 2.62 21.93 0.47
C ARG A 2 3.39 21.28 1.63
N GLY A 3 4.65 21.64 1.80
CA GLY A 3 5.42 21.40 3.03
C GLY A 3 6.05 20.02 3.25
N ARG A 4 5.91 19.05 2.35
CA ARG A 4 6.48 17.70 2.56
C ARG A 4 7.85 17.53 1.88
N ALA A 5 8.77 16.86 2.58
CA ALA A 5 10.09 16.55 2.02
C ALA A 5 10.00 15.65 0.79
N PRO A 6 10.86 15.84 -0.23
CA PRO A 6 10.91 14.96 -1.39
C PRO A 6 11.27 13.53 -0.96
N ALA A 7 10.78 12.55 -1.73
CA ALA A 7 11.13 11.16 -1.50
C ALA A 7 12.62 10.92 -1.76
N THR A 8 13.30 10.31 -0.81
CA THR A 8 14.67 9.85 -0.98
C THR A 8 14.72 8.33 -1.08
N GLY A 9 15.66 7.80 -1.87
CA GLY A 9 15.86 6.35 -2.04
C GLY A 9 15.01 5.75 -3.17
N LYS A 10 14.83 4.42 -3.14
CA LYS A 10 14.05 3.71 -4.15
C LYS A 10 12.60 4.19 -4.17
N PRO A 11 11.98 4.33 -5.36
CA PRO A 11 10.58 4.72 -5.47
C PRO A 11 9.63 3.66 -4.86
N ALA A 12 8.43 4.11 -4.49
CA ALA A 12 7.38 3.22 -4.02
C ALA A 12 6.80 2.41 -5.18
N PHE A 13 6.62 1.10 -5.00
CA PHE A 13 6.03 0.21 -6.00
C PHE A 13 4.61 0.65 -6.41
N PHE A 14 3.87 1.22 -5.47
CA PHE A 14 2.51 1.70 -5.72
C PHE A 14 2.44 3.04 -6.48
N ASN A 15 3.57 3.61 -6.90
CA ASN A 15 3.60 4.71 -7.86
C ASN A 15 3.46 4.18 -9.30
N ALA A 16 2.21 4.13 -9.78
CA ALA A 16 1.88 3.53 -11.08
C ALA A 16 2.62 4.16 -12.25
N GLN A 17 2.71 5.49 -12.27
CA GLN A 17 3.37 6.21 -13.36
C GLN A 17 4.87 5.91 -13.42
N GLU A 18 5.51 5.82 -12.27
CA GLU A 18 6.93 5.54 -12.18
C GLU A 18 7.25 4.09 -12.53
N LEU A 19 6.42 3.15 -12.08
CA LEU A 19 6.51 1.74 -12.46
C LEU A 19 6.33 1.54 -13.97
N GLU A 20 5.34 2.20 -14.58
CA GLU A 20 5.10 2.13 -16.01
C GLU A 20 6.29 2.67 -16.81
N ARG A 21 6.79 3.86 -16.46
CA ARG A 21 7.99 4.43 -17.08
C ARG A 21 9.19 3.48 -16.97
N PHE A 22 9.38 2.88 -15.80
CA PHE A 22 10.48 1.98 -15.53
C PHE A 22 10.43 0.72 -16.41
N VAL A 23 9.28 0.08 -16.58
CA VAL A 23 9.15 -1.14 -17.41
C VAL A 23 9.32 -0.81 -18.88
N VAL A 24 8.78 0.31 -19.36
CA VAL A 24 8.91 0.76 -20.75
C VAL A 24 10.36 1.08 -21.09
N GLN A 25 11.08 1.79 -20.22
CA GLN A 25 12.51 2.09 -20.42
C GLN A 25 13.39 0.84 -20.53
N ARG A 26 12.93 -0.29 -20.04
CA ARG A 26 13.62 -1.58 -20.12
C ARG A 26 13.13 -2.48 -21.26
N GLY A 27 12.35 -1.93 -22.17
CA GLY A 27 11.89 -2.62 -23.38
C GLY A 27 10.68 -3.54 -23.16
N PHE A 28 9.99 -3.42 -22.02
CA PHE A 28 8.73 -4.14 -21.79
C PHE A 28 7.54 -3.31 -22.24
N ASP A 29 6.45 -3.99 -22.59
CA ASP A 29 5.15 -3.35 -22.82
C ASP A 29 4.61 -2.74 -21.52
N ALA A 30 3.93 -1.58 -21.61
CA ALA A 30 3.34 -0.90 -20.46
C ALA A 30 2.35 -1.80 -19.68
N VAL A 31 1.72 -2.76 -20.35
CA VAL A 31 0.82 -3.75 -19.73
C VAL A 31 1.53 -4.59 -18.65
N VAL A 32 2.87 -4.70 -18.72
CA VAL A 32 3.68 -5.42 -17.72
C VAL A 32 3.59 -4.74 -16.34
N ALA A 33 3.49 -3.41 -16.28
CA ALA A 33 3.31 -2.70 -15.01
C ALA A 33 1.98 -3.08 -14.34
N GLN A 34 0.89 -3.12 -15.09
CA GLN A 34 -0.42 -3.55 -14.58
C GLN A 34 -0.41 -5.02 -14.12
N ARG A 35 0.31 -5.86 -14.84
CA ARG A 35 0.47 -7.28 -14.50
C ARG A 35 1.31 -7.47 -13.23
N LEU A 36 2.39 -6.69 -13.05
CA LEU A 36 3.19 -6.66 -11.82
C LEU A 36 2.31 -6.28 -10.61
N TRP A 37 1.48 -5.27 -10.76
CA TRP A 37 0.53 -4.88 -9.71
C TRP A 37 -0.39 -6.04 -9.31
N ARG A 38 -1.01 -6.69 -10.28
CA ARG A 38 -1.95 -7.81 -10.02
C ARG A 38 -1.27 -8.95 -9.25
N VAL A 39 -0.07 -9.37 -9.66
CA VAL A 39 0.62 -10.47 -9.00
C VAL A 39 1.11 -10.09 -7.61
N VAL A 40 1.59 -8.84 -7.41
CA VAL A 40 2.03 -8.36 -6.10
C VAL A 40 0.84 -8.22 -5.13
N ILE A 41 -0.28 -7.62 -5.56
CA ILE A 41 -1.48 -7.53 -4.72
C ILE A 41 -2.00 -8.93 -4.36
N ARG A 42 -1.97 -9.88 -5.29
CA ARG A 42 -2.32 -11.27 -5.01
C ARG A 42 -1.35 -11.90 -4.01
N ALA A 43 -0.05 -11.69 -4.17
CA ALA A 43 0.96 -12.19 -3.26
C ALA A 43 0.78 -11.65 -1.83
N LEU A 44 0.46 -10.36 -1.69
CA LEU A 44 0.14 -9.73 -0.41
C LEU A 44 -1.09 -10.36 0.26
N ARG A 45 -2.15 -10.58 -0.52
CA ARG A 45 -3.39 -11.19 -0.03
C ARG A 45 -3.17 -12.63 0.43
N ASP A 46 -2.45 -13.41 -0.37
CA ASP A 46 -2.28 -14.84 -0.12
C ASP A 46 -1.17 -15.14 0.90
N GLY A 47 -0.28 -14.16 1.21
CA GLY A 47 0.85 -14.31 2.13
C GLY A 47 0.61 -13.84 3.56
N GLY A 48 0.03 -12.70 3.77
CA GLY A 48 -0.21 -12.09 5.09
C GLY A 48 1.03 -11.95 5.98
N GLY A 49 1.31 -10.79 6.52
CA GLY A 49 2.31 -10.59 7.57
C GLY A 49 3.80 -10.78 7.24
N GLU A 50 4.14 -11.13 6.03
CA GLU A 50 5.49 -11.54 5.63
C GLU A 50 6.39 -10.37 5.20
N ALA A 51 7.70 -10.62 5.15
CA ALA A 51 8.69 -9.68 4.66
C ALA A 51 8.47 -9.35 3.17
N ASP A 52 8.93 -8.18 2.75
CA ASP A 52 8.79 -7.72 1.36
C ASP A 52 9.41 -8.70 0.34
N ASP A 53 10.56 -9.31 0.68
CA ASP A 53 11.24 -10.28 -0.18
C ASP A 53 10.39 -11.53 -0.44
N GLU A 54 9.66 -12.01 0.56
CA GLU A 54 8.75 -13.15 0.42
C GLU A 54 7.57 -12.84 -0.49
N VAL A 55 7.07 -11.59 -0.44
CA VAL A 55 6.02 -11.12 -1.36
C VAL A 55 6.53 -11.13 -2.80
N TRP A 56 7.75 -10.65 -3.05
CA TRP A 56 8.36 -10.66 -4.38
C TRP A 56 8.60 -12.08 -4.90
N GLU A 57 9.12 -12.97 -4.05
CA GLU A 57 9.30 -14.38 -4.40
C GLU A 57 7.98 -15.05 -4.77
N ARG A 58 6.93 -14.82 -3.98
CA ARG A 58 5.59 -15.34 -4.26
C ARG A 58 5.01 -14.75 -5.54
N ALA A 59 5.13 -13.45 -5.74
CA ALA A 59 4.67 -12.77 -6.95
C ALA A 59 5.29 -13.39 -8.22
N SER A 60 6.57 -13.81 -8.15
CA SER A 60 7.27 -14.46 -9.27
C SER A 60 6.67 -15.81 -9.69
N LYS A 61 5.93 -16.47 -8.78
CA LYS A 61 5.32 -17.78 -8.99
C LYS A 61 3.92 -17.70 -9.62
N TYR A 62 3.26 -16.52 -9.54
CA TYR A 62 1.90 -16.38 -10.06
C TYR A 62 1.84 -16.31 -11.58
N CYS A 63 0.80 -16.98 -12.12
CA CYS A 63 0.39 -16.82 -13.51
C CYS A 63 -0.71 -15.76 -13.58
N ILE A 64 -0.72 -14.98 -14.64
CA ILE A 64 -1.80 -14.07 -14.97
C ILE A 64 -2.79 -14.84 -15.84
N ASP A 65 -4.08 -14.80 -15.43
CA ASP A 65 -5.18 -15.42 -16.16
C ASP A 65 -4.97 -16.91 -16.52
N GLY A 66 -4.21 -17.64 -15.67
CA GLY A 66 -3.96 -19.07 -15.81
C GLY A 66 -3.10 -19.50 -17.01
N ARG A 67 -2.71 -18.58 -17.88
CA ARG A 67 -2.01 -18.92 -19.14
C ARG A 67 -0.67 -18.19 -19.33
N GLN A 68 -0.48 -17.03 -18.77
CA GLN A 68 0.74 -16.23 -18.99
C GLN A 68 1.44 -15.91 -17.68
N LYS A 69 2.65 -16.42 -17.51
CA LYS A 69 3.58 -15.98 -16.45
C LYS A 69 4.16 -14.61 -16.82
N LEU A 70 4.32 -13.75 -15.83
CA LEU A 70 5.18 -12.58 -15.99
C LEU A 70 6.62 -13.05 -16.30
N PRO A 71 7.36 -12.34 -17.13
CA PRO A 71 8.78 -12.58 -17.25
C PRO A 71 9.42 -12.46 -15.87
N LYS A 72 10.11 -13.52 -15.41
CA LYS A 72 10.81 -13.51 -14.11
C LYS A 72 11.71 -12.29 -13.96
N VAL A 73 12.39 -11.92 -15.05
CA VAL A 73 13.24 -10.73 -15.13
C VAL A 73 12.48 -9.45 -14.78
N ALA A 74 11.20 -9.30 -15.17
CA ALA A 74 10.43 -8.10 -14.85
C ALA A 74 10.12 -8.01 -13.33
N VAL A 75 9.82 -9.13 -12.68
CA VAL A 75 9.60 -9.18 -11.22
C VAL A 75 10.90 -8.90 -10.48
N GLU A 76 12.00 -9.49 -10.90
CA GLU A 76 13.32 -9.31 -10.31
C GLU A 76 13.80 -7.85 -10.44
N LEU A 77 13.67 -7.26 -11.63
CA LEU A 77 14.00 -5.84 -11.84
C LEU A 77 13.12 -4.92 -10.99
N ALA A 78 11.83 -5.23 -10.84
CA ALA A 78 10.95 -4.44 -9.98
C ALA A 78 11.38 -4.54 -8.51
N SER A 79 11.68 -5.73 -7.99
CA SER A 79 12.12 -5.93 -6.60
C SER A 79 13.44 -5.23 -6.28
N GLN A 80 14.36 -5.18 -7.24
CA GLN A 80 15.67 -4.51 -7.09
C GLN A 80 15.54 -2.98 -7.11
N ASN A 81 14.58 -2.42 -7.84
CA ASN A 81 14.48 -0.98 -8.10
C ASN A 81 13.36 -0.27 -7.33
N PHE A 82 12.40 -0.99 -6.79
CA PHE A 82 11.28 -0.43 -6.03
C PHE A 82 11.29 -0.95 -4.59
N ARG A 83 10.76 -0.14 -3.65
CA ARG A 83 10.31 -0.61 -2.34
C ARG A 83 8.86 -1.05 -2.46
N LEU A 84 8.52 -2.17 -1.87
CA LEU A 84 7.13 -2.60 -1.83
C LEU A 84 6.29 -1.61 -1.04
N PHE A 85 6.76 -1.23 0.15
CA PHE A 85 6.16 -0.19 0.98
C PHE A 85 7.17 0.92 1.28
N SER A 86 6.75 2.16 1.16
CA SER A 86 7.49 3.33 1.64
C SER A 86 7.07 3.72 3.07
N SER A 87 5.90 3.26 3.49
CA SER A 87 5.29 3.47 4.80
C SER A 87 5.48 2.25 5.70
N LYS A 88 5.33 2.44 7.03
CA LYS A 88 5.45 1.39 8.04
C LYS A 88 4.18 1.31 8.89
N LEU A 89 3.81 0.09 9.27
CA LEU A 89 2.80 -0.12 10.29
C LEU A 89 3.38 0.23 11.66
N ALA A 90 2.92 1.33 12.27
CA ALA A 90 3.42 1.81 13.56
C ALA A 90 2.61 1.25 14.74
N HIS A 91 1.29 1.09 14.59
CA HIS A 91 0.43 0.57 15.66
C HIS A 91 -0.83 -0.05 15.08
N VAL A 92 -1.36 -1.03 15.80
CA VAL A 92 -2.65 -1.68 15.51
C VAL A 92 -3.52 -1.61 16.75
N ALA A 93 -4.76 -1.16 16.60
CA ALA A 93 -5.76 -1.19 17.65
C ALA A 93 -7.01 -1.90 17.12
N GLU A 94 -7.55 -2.82 17.92
CA GLU A 94 -8.76 -3.56 17.59
C GLU A 94 -9.88 -3.20 18.55
N SER A 95 -11.12 -3.07 18.05
CA SER A 95 -12.30 -2.86 18.89
C SER A 95 -12.59 -4.12 19.73
N LYS A 96 -13.26 -3.94 20.87
CA LYS A 96 -13.60 -5.03 21.79
C LYS A 96 -14.44 -6.14 21.13
N ASP A 97 -15.29 -5.76 20.19
CA ASP A 97 -16.14 -6.68 19.41
C ASP A 97 -15.43 -7.27 18.20
N THR A 98 -14.15 -6.93 18.02
CA THR A 98 -13.30 -7.36 16.88
C THR A 98 -13.83 -7.00 15.49
N GLN A 99 -14.86 -6.13 15.40
CA GLN A 99 -15.44 -5.71 14.12
C GLN A 99 -14.64 -4.63 13.43
N THR A 100 -13.83 -3.88 14.18
CA THR A 100 -13.06 -2.75 13.62
C THR A 100 -11.60 -2.86 14.02
N THR A 101 -10.72 -2.70 13.04
CA THR A 101 -9.27 -2.56 13.27
C THR A 101 -8.80 -1.22 12.75
N LYS A 102 -8.10 -0.48 13.58
CA LYS A 102 -7.41 0.77 13.23
C LYS A 102 -5.91 0.52 13.11
N LEU A 103 -5.35 0.90 11.99
CA LEU A 103 -3.91 0.90 11.73
C LEU A 103 -3.40 2.32 11.79
N VAL A 104 -2.35 2.56 12.56
CA VAL A 104 -1.56 3.79 12.49
C VAL A 104 -0.37 3.51 11.59
N ILE A 105 -0.26 4.26 10.52
CA ILE A 105 0.74 4.07 9.48
C ILE A 105 1.67 5.28 9.51
N GLU A 106 2.96 5.02 9.68
CA GLU A 106 4.01 6.01 9.61
C GLU A 106 4.49 6.14 8.16
N LEU A 107 4.32 7.33 7.62
CA LEU A 107 4.75 7.67 6.28
C LEU A 107 6.28 7.86 6.22
N ARG A 108 6.84 7.86 5.03
CA ARG A 108 8.29 8.00 4.80
C ARG A 108 8.94 9.28 5.37
N ASP A 109 8.14 10.33 5.58
CA ASP A 109 8.55 11.60 6.15
C ASP A 109 8.33 11.70 7.67
N GLY A 110 7.95 10.58 8.33
CA GLY A 110 7.73 10.48 9.77
C GLY A 110 6.35 10.91 10.23
N HIS A 111 5.52 11.48 9.35
CA HIS A 111 4.12 11.76 9.69
C HIS A 111 3.32 10.47 9.82
N ARG A 112 2.23 10.53 10.59
CA ARG A 112 1.36 9.38 10.84
C ARG A 112 -0.04 9.67 10.35
N VAL A 113 -0.64 8.64 9.76
CA VAL A 113 -2.03 8.64 9.31
C VAL A 113 -2.74 7.42 9.83
N GLU A 114 -4.06 7.48 9.89
CA GLU A 114 -4.89 6.36 10.33
C GLU A 114 -5.64 5.74 9.15
N SER A 115 -5.75 4.42 9.20
CA SER A 115 -6.59 3.66 8.29
C SER A 115 -7.43 2.67 9.09
N VAL A 116 -8.67 2.45 8.69
CA VAL A 116 -9.63 1.66 9.46
C VAL A 116 -10.25 0.58 8.58
N ALA A 117 -10.21 -0.66 9.05
CA ALA A 117 -10.98 -1.77 8.48
C ALA A 117 -12.22 -2.02 9.34
N MET A 118 -13.38 -2.00 8.73
CA MET A 118 -14.68 -2.29 9.36
C MET A 118 -15.26 -3.55 8.73
N ARG A 119 -15.40 -4.60 9.54
CA ARG A 119 -15.88 -5.91 9.08
C ARG A 119 -17.39 -5.98 9.18
N HIS A 120 -17.99 -6.42 8.10
CA HIS A 120 -19.42 -6.74 8.01
C HIS A 120 -19.57 -8.22 7.67
N LYS A 121 -20.77 -8.78 7.78
CA LYS A 121 -21.03 -10.21 7.52
C LYS A 121 -20.52 -10.71 6.17
N SER A 122 -20.59 -9.88 5.13
CA SER A 122 -20.24 -10.27 3.74
C SER A 122 -19.13 -9.44 3.11
N ARG A 123 -18.64 -8.40 3.79
CA ARG A 123 -17.62 -7.49 3.24
C ARG A 123 -16.82 -6.82 4.33
N THR A 124 -15.64 -6.33 3.98
CA THR A 124 -14.85 -5.40 4.80
C THR A 124 -14.82 -4.04 4.10
N THR A 125 -15.20 -3.00 4.82
CA THR A 125 -15.05 -1.61 4.35
C THR A 125 -13.73 -1.07 4.86
N VAL A 126 -12.96 -0.45 3.98
CA VAL A 126 -11.67 0.17 4.33
C VAL A 126 -11.80 1.68 4.20
N CYS A 127 -11.49 2.40 5.27
CA CYS A 127 -11.36 3.85 5.28
C CYS A 127 -9.88 4.19 5.32
N VAL A 128 -9.42 5.05 4.42
CA VAL A 128 -8.01 5.49 4.31
C VAL A 128 -7.92 7.01 4.41
N SER A 129 -6.81 7.49 4.91
CA SER A 129 -6.51 8.92 4.93
C SER A 129 -6.02 9.38 3.55
N SER A 130 -6.45 10.55 3.11
CA SER A 130 -5.97 11.23 1.90
C SER A 130 -5.11 12.46 2.21
N GLN A 131 -5.08 12.88 3.48
CA GLN A 131 -4.36 14.07 3.97
C GLN A 131 -3.71 13.78 5.32
N ILE A 132 -2.70 14.55 5.67
CA ILE A 132 -2.11 14.62 7.01
C ILE A 132 -2.70 15.83 7.71
N GLY A 133 -3.52 15.58 8.75
CA GLY A 133 -4.36 16.61 9.37
C GLY A 133 -5.57 16.99 8.51
N CYS A 134 -6.27 18.02 8.90
CA CYS A 134 -7.48 18.47 8.20
C CYS A 134 -7.67 19.98 8.33
N ALA A 135 -7.97 20.64 7.20
CA ALA A 135 -8.23 22.08 7.17
C ALA A 135 -9.64 22.47 7.65
N MET A 136 -10.55 21.48 7.80
CA MET A 136 -11.96 21.76 8.07
C MET A 136 -12.23 22.20 9.53
N GLY A 137 -11.34 21.90 10.46
CA GLY A 137 -11.44 22.36 11.85
C GLY A 137 -12.68 21.91 12.61
N CYS A 138 -13.30 20.79 12.23
CA CYS A 138 -14.53 20.29 12.86
C CYS A 138 -14.29 19.98 14.34
N GLN A 139 -15.03 20.62 15.24
CA GLN A 139 -14.86 20.48 16.69
C GLN A 139 -15.13 19.05 17.22
N PHE A 140 -15.94 18.27 16.50
CA PHE A 140 -16.28 16.89 16.87
C PHE A 140 -15.34 15.84 16.29
N CYS A 141 -14.34 16.25 15.48
CA CYS A 141 -13.45 15.34 14.79
C CYS A 141 -12.01 15.45 15.35
N ALA A 142 -11.44 14.34 15.81
CA ALA A 142 -10.07 14.33 16.32
C ALA A 142 -9.05 14.83 15.28
N THR A 143 -9.23 14.47 14.00
CA THR A 143 -8.39 14.97 12.90
C THR A 143 -8.62 16.45 12.61
N GLY A 144 -9.81 16.98 12.91
CA GLY A 144 -10.16 18.39 12.75
C GLY A 144 -9.40 19.33 13.69
N THR A 145 -8.86 18.81 14.78
CA THR A 145 -8.01 19.57 15.73
C THR A 145 -6.54 19.62 15.27
N MET A 146 -6.17 18.84 14.27
CA MET A 146 -4.83 18.80 13.71
C MET A 146 -4.73 19.75 12.51
N ASN A 147 -3.71 20.60 12.50
CA ASN A 147 -3.46 21.46 11.35
C ASN A 147 -3.20 20.63 10.09
N LEU A 148 -3.70 21.10 8.94
CA LEU A 148 -3.39 20.48 7.65
C LEU A 148 -1.89 20.67 7.34
N ILE A 149 -1.19 19.55 7.24
CA ILE A 149 0.23 19.50 6.87
C ILE A 149 0.37 19.32 5.36
N GLY A 150 -0.45 18.48 4.74
CA GLY A 150 -0.43 18.28 3.30
C GLY A 150 -1.24 17.08 2.83
N ASP A 151 -1.33 16.94 1.50
CA ASP A 151 -1.99 15.83 0.84
C ASP A 151 -1.07 14.62 0.75
N LEU A 152 -1.66 13.42 0.78
CA LEU A 152 -0.94 12.19 0.52
C LEU A 152 -0.78 11.97 -0.99
N ASP A 153 0.33 11.34 -1.37
CA ASP A 153 0.53 10.85 -2.73
C ASP A 153 -0.38 9.65 -3.00
N THR A 154 -0.73 9.43 -4.27
CA THR A 154 -1.52 8.26 -4.68
C THR A 154 -0.89 6.95 -4.21
N SER A 155 0.44 6.82 -4.25
CA SER A 155 1.15 5.65 -3.72
C SER A 155 0.92 5.45 -2.23
N GLU A 156 0.95 6.51 -1.42
CA GLU A 156 0.72 6.44 0.02
C GLU A 156 -0.72 6.06 0.37
N ILE A 157 -1.70 6.48 -0.44
CA ILE A 157 -3.09 6.06 -0.30
C ILE A 157 -3.25 4.56 -0.62
N LEU A 158 -2.62 4.11 -1.71
CA LEU A 158 -2.66 2.70 -2.11
C LEU A 158 -1.89 1.78 -1.15
N GLU A 159 -0.78 2.25 -0.58
CA GLU A 159 -0.06 1.53 0.47
C GLU A 159 -0.91 1.28 1.70
N GLN A 160 -1.76 2.23 2.11
CA GLN A 160 -2.68 2.04 3.21
C GLN A 160 -3.64 0.87 2.94
N VAL A 161 -4.21 0.82 1.73
CA VAL A 161 -5.10 -0.30 1.32
C VAL A 161 -4.34 -1.62 1.33
N ALA A 162 -3.11 -1.64 0.82
CA ALA A 162 -2.29 -2.85 0.76
C ALA A 162 -1.88 -3.34 2.17
N LEU A 163 -1.50 -2.44 3.08
CA LEU A 163 -1.16 -2.76 4.46
C LEU A 163 -2.36 -3.32 5.24
N ILE A 164 -3.56 -2.70 5.08
CA ILE A 164 -4.79 -3.21 5.68
C ILE A 164 -5.12 -4.59 5.11
N THR A 165 -5.06 -4.76 3.79
CA THR A 165 -5.35 -6.05 3.15
C THR A 165 -4.43 -7.14 3.67
N ARG A 166 -3.12 -6.86 3.77
CA ARG A 166 -2.13 -7.78 4.33
C ARG A 166 -2.48 -8.16 5.77
N HIS A 167 -2.83 -7.18 6.60
CA HIS A 167 -3.20 -7.40 8.00
C HIS A 167 -4.47 -8.26 8.13
N GLU A 168 -5.53 -7.92 7.40
CA GLU A 168 -6.79 -8.66 7.43
C GLU A 168 -6.65 -10.11 6.93
N CYS A 169 -5.86 -10.31 5.89
CA CYS A 169 -5.61 -11.67 5.37
C CYS A 169 -4.76 -12.51 6.34
N ALA A 170 -3.81 -11.92 7.06
CA ALA A 170 -3.06 -12.62 8.11
C ALA A 170 -3.94 -13.04 9.27
N ARG A 171 -4.93 -12.21 9.64
CA ARG A 171 -5.86 -12.46 10.72
C ARG A 171 -6.88 -13.55 10.41
N SER A 172 -7.23 -13.74 9.16
CA SER A 172 -8.24 -14.71 8.70
C SER A 172 -7.72 -16.15 8.58
N ARG A 173 -6.45 -16.39 8.92
CA ARG A 173 -5.77 -17.69 8.92
C ARG A 173 -5.65 -18.25 10.32
#